data_3d6610d094cfe81df5c9a84f46abe793
#
_entry.id   3d6610d094cfe81df5c9a84f46abe793
#
_cell.length_a   1.000
_cell.length_b   1.000
_cell.length_c   1.000
_cell.angle_alpha   90.00
_cell.angle_beta   90.00
_cell.angle_gamma   90.00
#
_symmetry.space_group_name_H-M   'P 1'
#
loop_
_entity.id
_entity.type
_entity.pdbx_description
1 polymer ?
#
loop_
_entity_poly.entity_id
_entity_poly.type
_entity_poly.pdbx_seq_one_letter_code
_entity_poly.pdbx_strand_id
1 'polypeptide(L)'
;MNQFPFTKSEVITNLINFSQDELHNYTSNRNFDYGPPHHNVSKISPYLRRRFISENEVLGVVLKDHKFNNIEKFIEEIFWRTYWKGWLESHPWIYDEYNAYDEDQSIPKKTGIKCFEHWK
;
A
#
# COMPACT_ATOMS: atom_id res chain seq x y z
N MET A 1 -0.67 23.23 1.33
CA MET A 1 -0.55 22.22 0.25
C MET A 1 -1.20 20.93 0.68
N ASN A 2 -2.23 20.50 -0.01
CA ASN A 2 -2.81 19.19 0.29
C ASN A 2 -1.83 18.11 -0.11
N GLN A 3 -1.40 17.31 0.86
CA GLN A 3 -0.53 16.18 0.67
C GLN A 3 -1.17 15.07 -0.18
N PHE A 4 -2.50 15.09 -0.28
CA PHE A 4 -3.30 14.14 -1.03
C PHE A 4 -4.23 14.89 -1.99
N PRO A 5 -4.02 14.78 -3.31
CA PRO A 5 -4.89 15.37 -4.30
C PRO A 5 -6.30 14.77 -4.31
N PHE A 6 -7.28 15.58 -4.77
CA PHE A 6 -8.69 15.21 -4.80
C PHE A 6 -9.19 14.83 -6.21
N THR A 7 -8.44 15.15 -7.26
CA THR A 7 -8.82 14.83 -8.62
C THR A 7 -8.02 13.67 -9.19
N LYS A 8 -8.64 12.86 -10.04
CA LYS A 8 -7.98 11.73 -10.70
C LYS A 8 -6.79 12.19 -11.56
N SER A 9 -6.90 13.32 -12.23
CA SER A 9 -5.83 13.87 -13.05
C SER A 9 -4.60 14.26 -12.22
N GLU A 10 -4.79 14.83 -11.04
CA GLU A 10 -3.70 15.16 -10.12
C GLU A 10 -3.03 13.90 -9.57
N VAL A 11 -3.82 12.87 -9.24
CA VAL A 11 -3.29 11.57 -8.79
C VAL A 11 -2.42 10.94 -9.87
N ILE A 12 -2.88 10.93 -11.11
CA ILE A 12 -2.13 10.40 -12.25
C ILE A 12 -0.87 11.23 -12.50
N THR A 13 -0.95 12.54 -12.43
CA THR A 13 0.22 13.43 -12.59
C THR A 13 1.27 13.15 -11.51
N ASN A 14 0.86 13.01 -10.26
CA ASN A 14 1.76 12.66 -9.16
C ASN A 14 2.40 11.28 -9.35
N LEU A 15 1.63 10.31 -9.85
CA LEU A 15 2.15 9.00 -10.17
C LEU A 15 3.17 9.04 -11.32
N ILE A 16 2.93 9.83 -12.35
CA ILE A 16 3.88 10.05 -13.46
C ILE A 16 5.17 10.64 -12.94
N ASN A 17 5.10 11.67 -12.11
CA ASN A 17 6.28 12.30 -11.52
C ASN A 17 7.06 11.30 -10.65
N PHE A 18 6.39 10.56 -9.79
CA PHE A 18 7.01 9.50 -9.00
C PHE A 18 7.67 8.43 -9.89
N SER A 19 7.00 8.02 -10.96
CA SER A 19 7.53 7.05 -11.92
C SER A 19 8.83 7.53 -12.58
N GLN A 20 8.91 8.80 -12.92
CA GLN A 20 10.09 9.37 -13.58
C GLN A 20 11.24 9.63 -12.62
N ASP A 21 10.93 10.11 -11.42
CA ASP A 21 11.94 10.61 -10.48
C ASP A 21 12.44 9.53 -9.50
N GLU A 22 11.55 8.75 -8.92
CA GLU A 22 11.87 7.92 -7.74
C GLU A 22 11.67 6.41 -7.95
N LEU A 23 10.86 5.99 -8.91
CA LEU A 23 10.47 4.59 -9.04
C LEU A 23 11.67 3.65 -9.28
N HIS A 24 12.71 4.11 -9.94
CA HIS A 24 13.93 3.33 -10.18
C HIS A 24 14.69 2.99 -8.88
N ASN A 25 14.52 3.80 -7.82
CA ASN A 25 15.11 3.59 -6.50
C ASN A 25 14.15 2.93 -5.50
N TYR A 26 12.93 2.63 -5.91
CA TYR A 26 11.88 2.15 -5.02
C TYR A 26 12.28 0.89 -4.25
N THR A 27 12.88 -0.08 -4.92
CA THR A 27 13.28 -1.35 -4.30
C THR A 27 14.24 -1.15 -3.13
N SER A 28 15.19 -0.22 -3.25
CA SER A 28 16.16 0.07 -2.21
C SER A 28 15.63 1.00 -1.12
N ASN A 29 14.75 1.93 -1.47
CA ASN A 29 14.33 3.01 -0.57
C ASN A 29 12.97 2.79 0.10
N ARG A 30 12.16 1.81 -0.35
CA ARG A 30 10.78 1.60 0.11
C ARG A 30 10.63 1.36 1.61
N ASN A 31 11.63 0.77 2.25
CA ASN A 31 11.60 0.39 3.66
C ASN A 31 12.13 1.48 4.59
N PHE A 32 12.60 2.61 4.05
CA PHE A 32 13.11 3.72 4.84
C PHE A 32 12.07 4.83 4.93
N ASP A 33 11.89 5.35 6.13
CA ASP A 33 11.09 6.55 6.36
C ASP A 33 12.01 7.78 6.39
N TYR A 34 11.95 8.57 5.32
CA TYR A 34 12.70 9.82 5.20
C TYR A 34 11.92 11.02 5.77
N GLY A 35 10.76 10.77 6.38
CA GLY A 35 9.89 11.82 6.85
C GLY A 35 9.10 12.52 5.74
N PRO A 36 8.17 13.42 6.11
CA PRO A 36 7.43 14.21 5.14
C PRO A 36 8.35 15.01 4.22
N PRO A 37 8.05 15.12 2.93
CA PRO A 37 6.82 14.69 2.23
C PRO A 37 6.80 13.27 1.68
N HIS A 38 7.66 12.36 2.14
CA HIS A 38 7.69 10.93 1.75
C HIS A 38 7.84 10.72 0.23
N HIS A 39 8.86 11.31 -0.36
CA HIS A 39 9.11 11.24 -1.81
C HIS A 39 9.47 9.85 -2.33
N ASN A 40 10.01 8.99 -1.47
CA ASN A 40 10.44 7.64 -1.82
C ASN A 40 9.29 6.64 -2.06
N VAL A 41 8.05 7.04 -1.84
CA VAL A 41 6.85 6.22 -2.04
C VAL A 41 5.80 6.95 -2.88
N SER A 42 4.98 6.18 -3.62
CA SER A 42 4.02 6.75 -4.57
C SER A 42 2.81 7.42 -3.94
N LYS A 43 2.48 7.11 -2.68
CA LYS A 43 1.25 7.55 -1.97
C LYS A 43 -0.05 7.16 -2.69
N ILE A 44 -0.02 6.13 -3.53
CA ILE A 44 -1.15 5.71 -4.36
C ILE A 44 -2.14 4.80 -3.61
N SER A 45 -1.73 4.19 -2.50
CA SER A 45 -2.52 3.20 -1.76
C SER A 45 -3.93 3.67 -1.37
N PRO A 46 -4.17 4.90 -0.88
CA PRO A 46 -5.52 5.36 -0.54
C PRO A 46 -6.46 5.38 -1.75
N TYR A 47 -5.92 5.71 -2.91
CA TYR A 47 -6.69 5.82 -4.17
C TYR A 47 -7.01 4.46 -4.77
N LEU A 48 -6.09 3.50 -4.70
CA LEU A 48 -6.33 2.10 -5.06
C LEU A 48 -7.36 1.48 -4.12
N ARG A 49 -7.23 1.72 -2.82
CA ARG A 49 -8.17 1.22 -1.81
C ARG A 49 -9.60 1.67 -2.05
N ARG A 50 -9.78 2.91 -2.48
CA ARG A 50 -11.09 3.53 -2.73
C ARG A 50 -11.57 3.33 -4.17
N ARG A 51 -10.84 2.58 -4.99
CA ARG A 51 -11.12 2.39 -6.42
C ARG A 51 -11.20 3.69 -7.22
N PHE A 52 -10.52 4.70 -6.75
CA PHE A 52 -10.37 5.99 -7.45
C PHE A 52 -9.46 5.86 -8.67
N ILE A 53 -8.46 5.01 -8.57
CA ILE A 53 -7.60 4.55 -9.66
C ILE A 53 -7.47 3.02 -9.57
N SER A 54 -7.43 2.35 -10.72
CA SER A 54 -7.25 0.90 -10.78
C SER A 54 -5.79 0.49 -10.89
N GLU A 55 -5.50 -0.77 -10.53
CA GLU A 55 -4.18 -1.37 -10.70
C GLU A 55 -3.72 -1.32 -12.18
N ASN A 56 -4.64 -1.56 -13.11
CA ASN A 56 -4.34 -1.51 -14.55
C ASN A 56 -3.95 -0.10 -15.02
N GLU A 57 -4.60 0.93 -14.48
CA GLU A 57 -4.24 2.32 -14.77
C GLU A 57 -2.85 2.66 -14.24
N VAL A 58 -2.51 2.19 -13.04
CA VAL A 58 -1.15 2.35 -12.47
C VAL A 58 -0.11 1.66 -13.33
N LEU A 59 -0.35 0.40 -13.73
CA LEU A 59 0.52 -0.33 -14.63
C LEU A 59 0.71 0.38 -15.96
N GLY A 60 -0.37 0.91 -16.54
CA GLY A 60 -0.33 1.67 -17.79
C GLY A 60 0.57 2.90 -17.71
N VAL A 61 0.66 3.53 -16.55
CA VAL A 61 1.55 4.67 -16.32
C VAL A 61 3.00 4.24 -16.16
N VAL A 62 3.27 3.30 -15.25
CA VAL A 62 4.66 2.96 -14.87
C VAL A 62 5.39 2.14 -15.93
N LEU A 63 4.69 1.31 -16.69
CA LEU A 63 5.29 0.49 -17.74
C LEU A 63 5.59 1.27 -19.04
N LYS A 64 5.20 2.53 -19.14
CA LYS A 64 5.63 3.41 -20.25
C LYS A 64 7.11 3.71 -20.18
N ASP A 65 7.62 3.95 -18.97
CA ASP A 65 8.98 4.43 -18.75
C ASP A 65 9.92 3.34 -18.21
N HIS A 66 9.38 2.24 -17.67
CA HIS A 66 10.14 1.19 -17.00
C HIS A 66 9.83 -0.20 -17.54
N LYS A 67 10.87 -1.05 -17.58
CA LYS A 67 10.69 -2.49 -17.81
C LYS A 67 10.19 -3.17 -16.53
N PHE A 68 9.35 -4.18 -16.66
CA PHE A 68 8.79 -4.93 -15.55
C PHE A 68 9.83 -5.35 -14.52
N ASN A 69 10.94 -5.94 -14.96
CA ASN A 69 11.98 -6.46 -14.06
C ASN A 69 12.60 -5.37 -13.16
N ASN A 70 12.60 -4.12 -13.61
CA ASN A 70 13.18 -3.01 -12.85
C ASN A 70 12.25 -2.49 -11.75
N ILE A 71 10.95 -2.74 -11.89
CA ILE A 71 9.90 -2.23 -10.99
C ILE A 71 9.05 -3.34 -10.39
N GLU A 72 9.53 -4.57 -10.44
CA GLU A 72 8.80 -5.75 -9.97
C GLU A 72 8.28 -5.58 -8.55
N LYS A 73 9.12 -5.10 -7.63
CA LYS A 73 8.72 -4.87 -6.23
C LYS A 73 7.62 -3.83 -6.06
N PHE A 74 7.60 -2.80 -6.87
CA PHE A 74 6.52 -1.83 -6.88
C PHE A 74 5.20 -2.46 -7.37
N ILE A 75 5.28 -3.25 -8.43
CA ILE A 75 4.12 -3.96 -8.98
C ILE A 75 3.58 -5.00 -7.99
N GLU A 76 4.45 -5.77 -7.35
CA GLU A 76 4.06 -6.70 -6.29
C GLU A 76 3.26 -5.98 -5.19
N GLU A 77 3.74 -4.85 -4.68
CA GLU A 77 3.05 -4.07 -3.63
C GLU A 77 1.69 -3.54 -4.10
N ILE A 78 1.54 -3.15 -5.36
CA ILE A 78 0.26 -2.75 -5.94
C ILE A 78 -0.75 -3.91 -5.91
N PHE A 79 -0.31 -5.13 -6.21
CA PHE A 79 -1.19 -6.30 -6.30
C PHE A 79 -1.37 -7.06 -4.98
N TRP A 80 -0.56 -6.86 -3.97
CA TRP A 80 -0.67 -7.54 -2.68
C TRP A 80 -2.08 -7.45 -2.09
N ARG A 81 -2.70 -6.32 -2.20
CA ARG A 81 -4.07 -6.12 -1.71
C ARG A 81 -5.08 -7.01 -2.43
N THR A 82 -5.01 -7.07 -3.75
CA THR A 82 -5.89 -7.93 -4.57
C THR A 82 -5.64 -9.40 -4.24
N TYR A 83 -4.39 -9.79 -4.08
CA TYR A 83 -4.02 -11.14 -3.65
C TYR A 83 -4.62 -11.49 -2.29
N TRP A 84 -4.41 -10.67 -1.27
CA TRP A 84 -4.93 -10.93 0.07
C TRP A 84 -6.44 -10.91 0.13
N LYS A 85 -7.10 -10.04 -0.60
CA LYS A 85 -8.55 -10.02 -0.70
C LYS A 85 -9.07 -11.34 -1.28
N GLY A 86 -8.54 -11.80 -2.40
CA GLY A 86 -8.92 -13.06 -3.01
C GLY A 86 -8.60 -14.25 -2.11
N TRP A 87 -7.47 -14.24 -1.42
CA TRP A 87 -7.10 -15.28 -0.47
C TRP A 87 -8.09 -15.35 0.70
N LEU A 88 -8.46 -14.23 1.30
CA LEU A 88 -9.46 -14.18 2.38
C LEU A 88 -10.85 -14.62 1.91
N GLU A 89 -11.25 -14.23 0.71
CA GLU A 89 -12.53 -14.68 0.12
C GLU A 89 -12.58 -16.20 -0.08
N SER A 90 -11.45 -16.84 -0.39
CA SER A 90 -11.34 -18.29 -0.53
C SER A 90 -11.12 -19.03 0.80
N HIS A 91 -10.86 -18.31 1.89
CA HIS A 91 -10.60 -18.85 3.23
C HIS A 91 -11.51 -18.19 4.29
N PRO A 92 -12.85 -18.31 4.17
CA PRO A 92 -13.79 -17.56 5.02
C PRO A 92 -13.67 -17.90 6.51
N TRP A 93 -13.18 -19.09 6.85
CA TRP A 93 -12.97 -19.50 8.25
C TRP A 93 -11.93 -18.65 8.99
N ILE A 94 -11.00 -18.00 8.27
CA ILE A 94 -10.01 -17.09 8.88
C ILE A 94 -10.68 -15.90 9.56
N TYR A 95 -11.76 -15.40 8.97
CA TYR A 95 -12.53 -14.31 9.55
C TYR A 95 -13.22 -14.75 10.87
N ASP A 96 -13.78 -15.96 10.87
CA ASP A 96 -14.42 -16.51 12.05
C ASP A 96 -13.42 -16.76 13.18
N GLU A 97 -12.25 -17.31 12.86
CA GLU A 97 -11.15 -17.51 13.82
C GLU A 97 -10.64 -16.16 14.38
N TYR A 98 -10.50 -15.15 13.53
CA TYR A 98 -10.09 -13.81 13.95
C TYR A 98 -11.09 -13.19 14.93
N ASN A 99 -12.38 -13.28 14.64
CA ASN A 99 -13.43 -12.75 15.52
C ASN A 99 -13.50 -13.52 16.84
N ALA A 100 -13.39 -14.84 16.81
CA ALA A 100 -13.34 -15.67 18.02
C ALA A 100 -12.13 -15.32 18.90
N TYR A 101 -11.01 -14.99 18.27
CA TYR A 101 -9.77 -14.59 18.96
C TYR A 101 -9.88 -13.21 19.61
N ASP A 102 -10.59 -12.28 19.00
CA ASP A 102 -10.80 -10.92 19.53
C ASP A 102 -11.79 -10.94 20.71
N GLU A 103 -12.75 -11.88 20.74
CA GLU A 103 -13.67 -12.11 21.85
C GLU A 103 -12.98 -12.78 23.05
N ASP A 104 -11.97 -13.61 22.82
CA ASP A 104 -11.19 -14.26 23.86
C ASP A 104 -10.12 -13.31 24.41
N GLN A 105 -10.51 -12.45 25.36
CA GLN A 105 -9.62 -11.52 26.04
C GLN A 105 -8.56 -12.20 26.94
N SER A 106 -8.39 -13.50 26.84
CA SER A 106 -7.39 -14.27 27.60
C SER A 106 -5.95 -14.04 27.15
N ILE A 107 -5.74 -13.34 26.03
CA ILE A 107 -4.39 -12.92 25.62
C ILE A 107 -3.84 -11.97 26.66
N PRO A 108 -2.70 -12.31 27.29
CA PRO A 108 -2.12 -11.44 28.28
C PRO A 108 -1.83 -10.07 27.67
N LYS A 109 -2.54 -9.05 28.08
CA LYS A 109 -2.33 -7.65 27.70
C LYS A 109 -0.91 -7.13 28.03
N LYS A 110 0.02 -8.00 28.37
CA LYS A 110 1.34 -7.66 28.92
C LYS A 110 2.53 -7.84 28.00
N THR A 111 2.38 -8.42 26.81
CA THR A 111 3.50 -8.64 25.90
C THR A 111 3.32 -7.85 24.61
N GLY A 112 4.15 -6.86 24.39
CA GLY A 112 4.17 -6.03 23.19
C GLY A 112 3.19 -4.87 23.14
N ILE A 113 2.37 -4.69 24.17
CA ILE A 113 1.25 -3.74 24.24
C ILE A 113 1.67 -2.29 24.44
N LYS A 114 2.88 -2.02 24.89
CA LYS A 114 3.37 -0.64 24.92
C LYS A 114 3.37 0.01 23.54
N CYS A 115 3.57 -0.78 22.48
CA CYS A 115 3.39 -0.30 21.11
C CYS A 115 1.91 -0.07 20.78
N PHE A 116 1.00 -0.94 21.22
CA PHE A 116 -0.42 -0.88 20.84
C PHE A 116 -1.17 0.25 21.55
N GLU A 117 -0.84 0.55 22.80
CA GLU A 117 -1.41 1.69 23.54
C GLU A 117 -0.98 3.05 22.97
N HIS A 118 0.16 3.09 22.29
CA HIS A 118 0.64 4.29 21.60
C HIS A 118 -0.11 4.57 20.29
N TRP A 119 -0.85 3.58 19.77
CA TRP A 119 -1.61 3.67 18.50
C TRP A 119 -3.10 4.00 18.71
N LYS A 120 -3.54 4.15 19.94
CA LYS A 120 -4.87 4.65 20.28
C LYS A 120 -4.86 6.17 20.38
#